data_54e0be07c19386b04f2226811efab7b2
#
_entry.id   54e0be07c19386b04f2226811efab7b2
#
_cell.length_a   1.000
_cell.length_b   1.000
_cell.length_c   1.000
_cell.angle_alpha   90.00
_cell.angle_beta   90.00
_cell.angle_gamma   90.00
#
_symmetry.space_group_name_H-M   'P 1'
#
loop_
_entity.id
_entity.type
_entity.pdbx_description
1 polymer ?
#
loop_
_entity_poly.entity_id
_entity_poly.type
_entity_poly.pdbx_seq_one_letter_code
_entity_poly.pdbx_strand_id
1 'polypeptide(L)'
;MSEFESMTVADLKEILKEKELKTSGKKSDLIERLNQYNADENKEINEDLIQTKFTAIRRVLSEPRILLTSKAFIVALLLIGTSTWVALAPPAFLTNMFEEEPNYTLIEFDSTRARGFAEGLISLGNPGRLSGSGQEGDTASMLQNNFTEAGLIASLEAFSVPMFEIMSEPSLSICIPGNYFGINLNPCGPLDGGAIITEYTHHIDFVLQGYSGTRTIGYEDNVVITDLGNGSDETLWSSAEGTIGFVYGPGGVSGNTDLFNKASQYGVIALIVVATNSGSDTPNDISDDPGNCKIPGTDRCVPFFKTVIVSELSSIPTDIPFMMVSDVVANEITEAFATKDTNDVRIGITTDVQNDGERDVRVPCGTLQGKSDKVIMLGGHHDTVYNSEGAVDDTSGTATVMELAYQFGKIANEVGTPEHTIKVCTWGGEEEGLWGSKSFVDFHSAELKDNLIIYFNFDMPHVDIDLETRGNSIWFYGNQEEDIEHLAGIVKTFQEQRPETTNKYSISWGYSPSDYIIDNSCNSDHCPFVQNGNNIAGSYGSGSWEYHTYLDDMSRFNEESLSITGGVLGTYAAYLAWGEW
;
A
#
# COMPACT_ATOMS: atom_id res chain seq x y z
N MET A 1 12.33 6.34 8.95
CA MET A 1 13.77 6.16 8.63
C MET A 1 14.50 7.42 9.10
N SER A 2 15.70 7.33 9.67
CA SER A 2 16.41 8.55 10.07
C SER A 2 16.88 9.29 8.83
N GLU A 3 16.91 10.63 8.86
CA GLU A 3 17.41 11.48 7.77
C GLU A 3 18.82 11.09 7.28
N PHE A 4 19.56 10.31 8.09
CA PHE A 4 20.92 9.87 7.81
C PHE A 4 21.02 8.63 6.91
N GLU A 5 19.94 7.91 6.68
CA GLU A 5 19.96 6.66 5.89
C GLU A 5 20.22 6.89 4.41
N SER A 6 19.73 8.00 3.86
CA SER A 6 19.95 8.41 2.47
C SER A 6 21.34 8.99 2.20
N MET A 7 22.11 9.36 3.25
CA MET A 7 23.40 10.03 3.12
C MET A 7 24.52 9.07 2.76
N THR A 8 25.53 9.57 2.02
CA THR A 8 26.74 8.77 1.75
C THR A 8 27.62 8.64 2.99
N VAL A 9 28.51 7.62 3.01
CA VAL A 9 29.48 7.45 4.11
C VAL A 9 30.38 8.67 4.28
N ALA A 10 30.65 9.41 3.21
CA ALA A 10 31.45 10.63 3.25
C ALA A 10 30.71 11.75 4.00
N ASP A 11 29.44 11.98 3.68
CA ASP A 11 28.60 12.99 4.31
C ASP A 11 28.39 12.70 5.80
N LEU A 12 28.09 11.43 6.15
CA LEU A 12 27.93 11.00 7.53
C LEU A 12 29.21 11.22 8.37
N LYS A 13 30.38 11.02 7.78
CA LYS A 13 31.67 11.27 8.45
C LYS A 13 31.95 12.75 8.63
N GLU A 14 31.49 13.60 7.72
CA GLU A 14 31.62 15.06 7.83
C GLU A 14 30.76 15.58 8.97
N ILE A 15 29.48 15.17 9.04
CA ILE A 15 28.58 15.54 10.14
C ILE A 15 29.12 15.05 11.50
N LEU A 16 29.60 13.80 11.58
CA LEU A 16 30.19 13.27 12.79
C LEU A 16 31.42 14.06 13.22
N LYS A 17 32.21 14.54 12.26
CA LYS A 17 33.40 15.35 12.51
C LYS A 17 33.05 16.73 13.05
N GLU A 18 32.01 17.37 12.48
CA GLU A 18 31.50 18.66 12.98
C GLU A 18 30.96 18.55 14.41
N LYS A 19 30.33 17.41 14.73
CA LYS A 19 29.84 17.11 16.08
C LYS A 19 30.89 16.52 17.03
N GLU A 20 32.19 16.53 16.64
CA GLU A 20 33.32 15.97 17.39
C GLU A 20 33.16 14.48 17.76
N LEU A 21 32.40 13.72 16.96
CA LEU A 21 32.15 12.30 17.18
C LEU A 21 33.09 11.42 16.35
N LYS A 22 33.22 10.15 16.77
CA LYS A 22 34.12 9.18 16.11
C LYS A 22 33.61 8.88 14.68
N THR A 23 34.50 9.04 13.68
CA THR A 23 34.17 8.91 12.25
C THR A 23 34.52 7.55 11.64
N SER A 24 34.98 6.57 12.45
CA SER A 24 35.31 5.20 11.99
C SER A 24 34.13 4.25 12.21
N GLY A 25 33.89 3.33 11.27
CA GLY A 25 32.86 2.30 11.32
C GLY A 25 32.20 2.07 9.96
N LYS A 26 31.30 1.10 9.89
CA LYS A 26 30.43 0.88 8.73
C LYS A 26 29.33 1.96 8.67
N LYS A 27 28.60 2.08 7.56
CA LYS A 27 27.53 3.07 7.39
C LYS A 27 26.49 3.00 8.52
N SER A 28 26.06 1.80 8.90
CA SER A 28 25.16 1.56 10.03
C SER A 28 25.66 2.13 11.36
N ASP A 29 26.95 1.93 11.66
CA ASP A 29 27.55 2.39 12.92
C ASP A 29 27.64 3.93 13.00
N LEU A 30 27.77 4.58 11.83
CA LEU A 30 27.82 6.05 11.73
C LEU A 30 26.43 6.65 11.93
N ILE A 31 25.39 6.03 11.33
CA ILE A 31 23.98 6.42 11.48
C ILE A 31 23.52 6.25 12.94
N GLU A 32 23.79 5.10 13.54
CA GLU A 32 23.43 4.82 14.93
C GLU A 32 24.02 5.88 15.87
N ARG A 33 25.28 6.27 15.65
CA ARG A 33 25.96 7.28 16.46
C ARG A 33 25.37 8.68 16.32
N LEU A 34 24.91 9.07 15.13
CA LEU A 34 24.22 10.33 14.89
C LEU A 34 22.82 10.34 15.53
N ASN A 35 22.09 9.24 15.40
CA ASN A 35 20.77 9.10 16.03
C ASN A 35 20.88 9.16 17.57
N GLN A 36 21.89 8.52 18.14
CA GLN A 36 22.15 8.57 19.59
C GLN A 36 22.49 9.99 20.05
N TYR A 37 23.34 10.70 19.33
CA TYR A 37 23.70 12.09 19.62
C TYR A 37 22.48 13.01 19.62
N ASN A 38 21.62 12.92 18.60
CA ASN A 38 20.42 13.73 18.52
C ASN A 38 19.40 13.40 19.65
N ALA A 39 19.32 12.13 20.05
CA ALA A 39 18.49 11.73 21.19
C ALA A 39 19.01 12.27 22.52
N ASP A 40 20.32 12.27 22.71
CA ASP A 40 20.96 12.78 23.94
C ASP A 40 20.89 14.33 24.00
N GLU A 41 21.05 15.04 22.88
CA GLU A 41 20.92 16.50 22.77
C GLU A 41 19.48 16.96 23.11
N ASN A 42 18.48 16.27 22.58
CA ASN A 42 17.07 16.54 22.91
C ASN A 42 16.74 16.26 24.39
N LYS A 43 17.41 15.31 25.00
CA LYS A 43 17.23 15.00 26.42
C LYS A 43 17.86 16.07 27.32
N GLU A 44 19.06 16.55 26.99
CA GLU A 44 19.72 17.65 27.71
C GLU A 44 18.93 18.97 27.62
N ILE A 45 18.39 19.32 26.44
CA ILE A 45 17.56 20.51 26.25
C ILE A 45 16.31 20.45 27.13
N ASN A 46 15.66 19.30 27.22
CA ASN A 46 14.49 19.11 28.09
C ASN A 46 14.83 19.15 29.59
N GLU A 47 15.96 18.56 30.01
CA GLU A 47 16.40 18.59 31.41
C GLU A 47 16.81 20.01 31.85
N ASP A 48 17.49 20.77 30.99
CA ASP A 48 17.87 22.17 31.26
C ASP A 48 16.65 23.11 31.34
N LEU A 49 15.65 22.90 30.50
CA LEU A 49 14.39 23.65 30.53
C LEU A 49 13.60 23.38 31.82
N ILE A 50 13.59 22.14 32.28
CA ILE A 50 12.98 21.71 33.53
C ILE A 50 13.76 22.27 34.74
N GLN A 51 15.07 22.18 34.74
CA GLN A 51 15.93 22.70 35.81
C GLN A 51 15.85 24.21 35.94
N THR A 52 15.82 24.93 34.80
CA THR A 52 15.70 26.39 34.77
C THR A 52 14.34 26.85 35.34
N LYS A 53 13.25 26.15 35.01
CA LYS A 53 11.92 26.41 35.57
C LYS A 53 11.85 26.11 37.08
N PHE A 54 12.43 25.01 37.55
CA PHE A 54 12.47 24.68 38.98
C PHE A 54 13.37 25.62 39.78
N THR A 55 14.47 26.11 39.22
CA THR A 55 15.37 27.07 39.87
C THR A 55 14.73 28.45 40.02
N ALA A 56 13.96 28.89 39.02
CA ALA A 56 13.17 30.13 39.11
C ALA A 56 12.09 30.06 40.20
N ILE A 57 11.38 28.94 40.27
CA ILE A 57 10.34 28.70 41.30
C ILE A 57 10.97 28.62 42.72
N ARG A 58 12.12 27.96 42.86
CA ARG A 58 12.83 27.87 44.13
C ARG A 58 13.35 29.25 44.62
N ARG A 59 13.80 30.11 43.69
CA ARG A 59 14.28 31.46 44.03
C ARG A 59 13.15 32.38 44.52
N VAL A 60 11.95 32.24 43.98
CA VAL A 60 10.74 32.99 44.44
C VAL A 60 10.24 32.49 45.80
N LEU A 61 10.43 31.21 46.11
CA LEU A 61 9.98 30.60 47.35
C LEU A 61 11.03 30.69 48.50
N SER A 62 12.26 31.13 48.24
CA SER A 62 13.36 31.15 49.22
C SER A 62 13.69 32.53 49.77
N GLU A 63 12.99 33.61 49.39
CA GLU A 63 13.17 34.92 50.03
C GLU A 63 12.21 35.08 51.25
N PRO A 64 12.75 35.09 52.50
CA PRO A 64 11.90 35.31 53.67
C PRO A 64 11.78 36.82 53.92
N ARG A 65 10.65 37.41 53.60
CA ARG A 65 10.07 38.59 54.20
C ARG A 65 9.07 39.33 53.32
N ILE A 66 7.87 38.81 53.20
CA ILE A 66 6.68 39.64 53.21
C ILE A 66 5.59 38.82 53.92
N LEU A 67 5.34 39.13 55.19
CA LEU A 67 4.20 38.63 55.95
C LEU A 67 2.95 39.33 55.42
N LEU A 68 2.20 38.67 54.54
CA LEU A 68 0.89 39.10 54.10
C LEU A 68 -0.17 38.50 55.03
N THR A 69 -0.66 39.31 55.96
CA THR A 69 -1.56 38.92 57.05
C THR A 69 -3.04 39.04 56.70
N SER A 70 -3.45 39.23 55.46
CA SER A 70 -4.87 39.25 55.13
C SER A 70 -5.20 38.32 53.93
N LYS A 71 -6.26 37.52 54.10
CA LYS A 71 -6.80 36.64 53.04
C LYS A 71 -7.18 37.42 51.77
N ALA A 72 -7.57 38.69 51.91
CA ALA A 72 -7.93 39.57 50.81
C ALA A 72 -6.73 39.94 49.90
N PHE A 73 -5.51 40.05 50.47
CA PHE A 73 -4.31 40.36 49.72
C PHE A 73 -3.77 39.13 48.94
N ILE A 74 -3.92 37.94 49.50
CA ILE A 74 -3.60 36.69 48.82
C ILE A 74 -4.56 36.45 47.67
N VAL A 75 -5.85 36.71 47.82
CA VAL A 75 -6.85 36.63 46.75
C VAL A 75 -6.60 37.69 45.67
N ALA A 76 -6.22 38.90 46.04
CA ALA A 76 -5.87 39.96 45.06
C ALA A 76 -4.58 39.63 44.30
N LEU A 77 -3.57 39.03 44.94
CA LEU A 77 -2.36 38.57 44.28
C LEU A 77 -2.62 37.36 43.37
N LEU A 78 -3.52 36.44 43.77
CA LEU A 78 -3.96 35.34 42.90
C LEU A 78 -4.75 35.87 41.70
N LEU A 79 -5.64 36.85 41.89
CA LEU A 79 -6.40 37.46 40.78
C LEU A 79 -5.52 38.30 39.86
N ILE A 80 -4.54 39.04 40.39
CA ILE A 80 -3.56 39.79 39.58
C ILE A 80 -2.58 38.82 38.87
N GLY A 81 -2.16 37.78 39.59
CA GLY A 81 -1.29 36.74 39.02
C GLY A 81 -1.97 35.98 37.90
N THR A 82 -3.23 35.60 38.07
CA THR A 82 -4.01 34.93 37.01
C THR A 82 -4.34 35.88 35.84
N SER A 83 -4.69 37.15 36.10
CA SER A 83 -4.98 38.10 35.05
C SER A 83 -3.73 38.52 34.26
N THR A 84 -2.55 38.63 34.88
CA THR A 84 -1.28 38.86 34.16
C THR A 84 -0.81 37.61 33.44
N TRP A 85 -1.10 36.42 33.95
CA TRP A 85 -0.77 35.17 33.27
C TRP A 85 -1.65 34.94 32.05
N VAL A 86 -2.95 35.21 32.18
CA VAL A 86 -3.92 35.20 31.07
C VAL A 86 -3.56 36.24 29.97
N ALA A 87 -3.06 37.43 30.36
CA ALA A 87 -2.66 38.47 29.41
C ALA A 87 -1.30 38.20 28.71
N LEU A 88 -0.48 37.31 29.26
CA LEU A 88 0.84 36.95 28.71
C LEU A 88 0.86 35.56 28.07
N ALA A 89 -0.18 34.75 28.27
CA ALA A 89 -0.30 33.44 27.61
C ALA A 89 -0.72 33.64 26.14
N PRO A 90 -0.10 32.91 25.19
CA PRO A 90 -0.57 32.91 23.81
C PRO A 90 -2.06 32.53 23.76
N PRO A 91 -2.85 33.15 22.86
CA PRO A 91 -4.28 32.82 22.72
C PRO A 91 -4.54 31.31 22.56
N ALA A 92 -3.68 30.61 21.82
CA ALA A 92 -3.76 29.16 21.65
C ALA A 92 -3.59 28.35 22.94
N PHE A 93 -2.78 28.84 23.91
CA PHE A 93 -2.63 28.18 25.21
C PHE A 93 -3.89 28.31 26.11
N LEU A 94 -4.63 29.39 25.95
CA LEU A 94 -5.86 29.64 26.73
C LEU A 94 -7.05 28.89 26.16
N THR A 95 -7.13 28.73 24.84
CA THR A 95 -8.15 27.91 24.19
C THR A 95 -7.98 26.46 24.60
N ASN A 96 -6.79 25.90 24.52
CA ASN A 96 -6.52 24.49 24.88
C ASN A 96 -6.70 24.17 26.40
N MET A 97 -6.77 25.19 27.30
CA MET A 97 -7.07 24.98 28.72
C MET A 97 -8.58 24.86 29.05
N PHE A 98 -9.44 25.22 28.10
CA PHE A 98 -10.90 25.28 28.29
C PHE A 98 -11.68 24.56 27.20
N GLU A 99 -11.02 24.00 26.20
CA GLU A 99 -11.64 23.06 25.26
C GLU A 99 -11.87 21.75 26.02
N GLU A 100 -13.13 21.40 26.23
CA GLU A 100 -13.51 20.05 26.61
C GLU A 100 -13.03 19.13 25.49
N GLU A 101 -12.38 18.00 25.82
CA GLU A 101 -12.03 16.99 24.83
C GLU A 101 -13.32 16.64 24.05
N PRO A 102 -13.26 16.59 22.69
CA PRO A 102 -14.44 16.27 21.90
C PRO A 102 -15.05 14.95 22.36
N ASN A 103 -16.37 14.92 22.53
CA ASN A 103 -17.07 13.69 22.84
C ASN A 103 -17.46 12.99 21.55
N TYR A 104 -16.84 11.85 21.25
CA TYR A 104 -17.11 11.10 20.05
C TYR A 104 -18.21 10.06 20.27
N THR A 105 -19.28 10.15 19.45
CA THR A 105 -20.25 9.06 19.33
C THR A 105 -19.69 8.04 18.34
N LEU A 106 -19.41 6.82 18.82
CA LEU A 106 -18.84 5.79 17.96
C LEU A 106 -19.88 5.29 16.96
N ILE A 107 -19.47 5.21 15.67
CA ILE A 107 -20.30 4.59 14.65
C ILE A 107 -20.51 3.09 14.93
N GLU A 108 -21.69 2.57 14.65
CA GLU A 108 -21.99 1.14 14.75
C GLU A 108 -21.53 0.44 13.45
N PHE A 109 -20.31 -0.08 13.45
CA PHE A 109 -19.79 -0.84 12.33
C PHE A 109 -20.24 -2.30 12.42
N ASP A 110 -20.93 -2.80 11.39
CA ASP A 110 -21.39 -4.20 11.30
C ASP A 110 -20.39 -5.04 10.50
N SER A 111 -19.46 -5.69 11.21
CA SER A 111 -18.43 -6.52 10.60
C SER A 111 -19.00 -7.73 9.83
N THR A 112 -20.17 -8.27 10.24
CA THR A 112 -20.83 -9.36 9.51
C THR A 112 -21.34 -8.88 8.15
N ARG A 113 -21.89 -7.67 8.08
CA ARG A 113 -22.32 -7.09 6.80
C ARG A 113 -21.13 -6.74 5.91
N ALA A 114 -20.04 -6.18 6.48
CA ALA A 114 -18.81 -5.94 5.75
C ALA A 114 -18.25 -7.22 5.13
N ARG A 115 -18.22 -8.35 5.90
CA ARG A 115 -17.85 -9.65 5.35
C ARG A 115 -18.78 -10.08 4.22
N GLY A 116 -20.08 -9.89 4.35
CA GLY A 116 -21.05 -10.21 3.29
C GLY A 116 -20.80 -9.40 2.01
N PHE A 117 -20.40 -8.13 2.12
CA PHE A 117 -19.96 -7.33 0.98
C PHE A 117 -18.68 -7.88 0.35
N ALA A 118 -17.69 -8.25 1.16
CA ALA A 118 -16.45 -8.85 0.66
C ALA A 118 -16.72 -10.14 -0.13
N GLU A 119 -17.52 -11.05 0.41
CA GLU A 119 -17.91 -12.29 -0.26
C GLU A 119 -18.66 -12.02 -1.57
N GLY A 120 -19.52 -10.99 -1.60
CA GLY A 120 -20.22 -10.54 -2.81
C GLY A 120 -19.26 -10.01 -3.88
N LEU A 121 -18.30 -9.18 -3.52
CA LEU A 121 -17.29 -8.61 -4.42
C LEU A 121 -16.40 -9.72 -5.02
N ILE A 122 -15.89 -10.62 -4.19
CA ILE A 122 -15.04 -11.74 -4.64
C ILE A 122 -15.80 -12.65 -5.63
N SER A 123 -17.10 -12.86 -5.43
CA SER A 123 -17.90 -13.69 -6.33
C SER A 123 -17.99 -13.15 -7.76
N LEU A 124 -17.64 -11.89 -8.00
CA LEU A 124 -17.60 -11.26 -9.32
C LEU A 124 -16.24 -11.43 -10.02
N GLY A 125 -15.19 -11.77 -9.28
CA GLY A 125 -13.85 -12.04 -9.81
C GLY A 125 -13.73 -13.43 -10.44
N ASN A 126 -12.70 -13.62 -11.30
CA ASN A 126 -12.34 -14.94 -11.82
C ASN A 126 -10.86 -14.96 -12.33
N PRO A 127 -9.87 -15.16 -11.46
CA PRO A 127 -9.95 -15.01 -10.02
C PRO A 127 -10.05 -13.55 -9.55
N GLY A 128 -9.51 -12.57 -10.35
CA GLY A 128 -9.44 -11.17 -9.99
C GLY A 128 -10.43 -10.27 -10.72
N ARG A 129 -10.40 -8.99 -10.35
CA ARG A 129 -11.22 -7.92 -10.92
C ARG A 129 -10.32 -6.90 -11.63
N LEU A 130 -9.53 -7.39 -12.60
CA LEU A 130 -8.61 -6.54 -13.38
C LEU A 130 -9.31 -5.29 -13.89
N SER A 131 -8.67 -4.16 -13.72
CA SER A 131 -9.15 -2.84 -14.14
C SER A 131 -9.55 -2.81 -15.62
N GLY A 132 -10.66 -2.16 -15.93
CA GLY A 132 -11.19 -2.09 -17.29
C GLY A 132 -11.74 -3.41 -17.84
N SER A 133 -11.75 -4.49 -17.06
CA SER A 133 -12.37 -5.76 -17.42
C SER A 133 -13.89 -5.75 -17.25
N GLY A 134 -14.55 -6.85 -17.70
CA GLY A 134 -15.96 -7.06 -17.43
C GLY A 134 -16.26 -7.23 -15.95
N GLN A 135 -15.37 -7.92 -15.22
CA GLN A 135 -15.48 -8.16 -13.79
C GLN A 135 -15.41 -6.85 -12.98
N GLU A 136 -14.49 -5.95 -13.32
CA GLU A 136 -14.43 -4.62 -12.70
C GLU A 136 -15.70 -3.84 -13.01
N GLY A 137 -16.23 -3.92 -14.24
CA GLY A 137 -17.48 -3.27 -14.63
C GLY A 137 -18.70 -3.78 -13.87
N ASP A 138 -18.80 -5.09 -13.64
CA ASP A 138 -19.87 -5.71 -12.86
C ASP A 138 -19.75 -5.30 -11.38
N THR A 139 -18.52 -5.23 -10.86
CA THR A 139 -18.20 -4.74 -9.52
C THR A 139 -18.64 -3.28 -9.32
N ALA A 140 -18.27 -2.38 -10.23
CA ALA A 140 -18.66 -0.98 -10.19
C ALA A 140 -20.21 -0.82 -10.22
N SER A 141 -20.89 -1.66 -11.01
CA SER A 141 -22.35 -1.68 -11.08
C SER A 141 -22.99 -2.17 -9.78
N MET A 142 -22.43 -3.21 -9.14
CA MET A 142 -22.85 -3.69 -7.83
C MET A 142 -22.71 -2.60 -6.77
N LEU A 143 -21.54 -1.93 -6.73
CA LEU A 143 -21.27 -0.85 -5.79
C LEU A 143 -22.22 0.33 -5.94
N GLN A 144 -22.51 0.77 -7.18
CA GLN A 144 -23.49 1.81 -7.47
C GLN A 144 -24.87 1.45 -6.93
N ASN A 145 -25.31 0.20 -7.10
CA ASN A 145 -26.59 -0.28 -6.59
C ASN A 145 -26.61 -0.26 -5.05
N ASN A 146 -25.54 -0.74 -4.41
CA ASN A 146 -25.43 -0.78 -2.95
C ASN A 146 -25.42 0.62 -2.33
N PHE A 147 -24.77 1.60 -2.95
CA PHE A 147 -24.86 3.00 -2.50
C PHE A 147 -26.29 3.54 -2.56
N THR A 148 -27.05 3.16 -3.60
CA THR A 148 -28.47 3.52 -3.69
C THR A 148 -29.28 2.85 -2.58
N GLU A 149 -29.05 1.57 -2.29
CA GLU A 149 -29.72 0.83 -1.22
C GLU A 149 -29.37 1.39 0.18
N ALA A 150 -28.15 1.90 0.36
CA ALA A 150 -27.73 2.61 1.55
C ALA A 150 -28.38 4.00 1.72
N GLY A 151 -29.18 4.44 0.74
CA GLY A 151 -29.89 5.73 0.77
C GLY A 151 -29.06 6.92 0.28
N LEU A 152 -27.96 6.67 -0.41
CA LEU A 152 -27.11 7.69 -1.01
C LEU A 152 -27.52 7.94 -2.47
N ILE A 153 -27.18 9.11 -2.99
CA ILE A 153 -27.33 9.43 -4.42
C ILE A 153 -26.14 8.84 -5.15
N ALA A 154 -26.38 7.74 -5.89
CA ALA A 154 -25.32 7.04 -6.60
C ALA A 154 -24.99 7.70 -7.94
N SER A 155 -23.70 7.73 -8.29
CA SER A 155 -23.18 8.14 -9.60
C SER A 155 -22.12 7.15 -10.07
N LEU A 156 -21.81 7.16 -11.35
CA LEU A 156 -20.77 6.35 -11.97
C LEU A 156 -20.04 7.22 -12.98
N GLU A 157 -18.74 7.43 -12.77
CA GLU A 157 -17.85 8.03 -13.75
C GLU A 157 -16.97 6.94 -14.37
N ALA A 158 -16.48 7.17 -15.58
CA ALA A 158 -15.56 6.28 -16.27
C ALA A 158 -14.49 7.09 -16.99
N PHE A 159 -13.27 6.61 -16.93
CA PHE A 159 -12.11 7.27 -17.53
C PHE A 159 -11.38 6.29 -18.44
N SER A 160 -11.13 6.70 -19.68
CA SER A 160 -10.38 5.92 -20.64
C SER A 160 -8.89 6.08 -20.36
N VAL A 161 -8.23 4.97 -20.07
CA VAL A 161 -6.83 4.95 -19.61
C VAL A 161 -6.05 3.83 -20.30
N PRO A 162 -4.71 3.95 -20.41
CA PRO A 162 -3.87 2.85 -20.86
C PRO A 162 -4.10 1.61 -19.99
N MET A 163 -4.43 0.48 -20.64
CA MET A 163 -4.74 -0.75 -19.91
C MET A 163 -4.45 -1.98 -20.78
N PHE A 164 -4.12 -3.09 -20.14
CA PHE A 164 -3.94 -4.37 -20.82
C PHE A 164 -5.13 -5.32 -20.57
N GLU A 165 -5.25 -6.31 -21.43
CA GLU A 165 -6.20 -7.43 -21.26
C GLU A 165 -5.55 -8.74 -21.68
N ILE A 166 -5.73 -9.77 -20.88
CA ILE A 166 -5.30 -11.13 -21.19
C ILE A 166 -6.40 -11.77 -22.03
N MET A 167 -6.12 -12.00 -23.31
CA MET A 167 -7.10 -12.45 -24.30
C MET A 167 -7.31 -13.97 -24.28
N SER A 168 -6.32 -14.73 -23.82
CA SER A 168 -6.42 -16.18 -23.63
C SER A 168 -5.49 -16.65 -22.52
N GLU A 169 -5.78 -17.81 -21.95
CA GLU A 169 -4.98 -18.43 -20.90
C GLU A 169 -3.53 -18.60 -21.34
N PRO A 170 -2.55 -18.00 -20.65
CA PRO A 170 -1.15 -18.12 -20.99
C PRO A 170 -0.61 -19.51 -20.61
N SER A 171 0.43 -19.95 -21.31
CA SER A 171 1.11 -21.20 -20.99
C SER A 171 2.61 -21.01 -20.87
N LEU A 172 3.19 -21.73 -19.92
CA LEU A 172 4.63 -21.84 -19.70
C LEU A 172 4.98 -23.31 -19.48
N SER A 173 6.05 -23.76 -20.14
CA SER A 173 6.54 -25.13 -19.97
C SER A 173 8.05 -25.21 -20.21
N ILE A 174 8.69 -26.21 -19.62
CA ILE A 174 10.11 -26.52 -19.86
C ILE A 174 10.24 -27.89 -20.50
N CYS A 175 11.14 -27.99 -21.44
CA CYS A 175 11.58 -29.24 -22.00
C CYS A 175 13.06 -29.48 -21.71
N ILE A 176 13.36 -30.55 -20.96
CA ILE A 176 14.71 -30.99 -20.63
C ILE A 176 15.01 -32.23 -21.46
N PRO A 177 16.08 -32.22 -22.29
CA PRO A 177 16.41 -33.36 -23.17
C PRO A 177 16.80 -34.58 -22.37
N GLY A 178 16.31 -35.73 -22.78
CA GLY A 178 16.73 -37.04 -22.28
C GLY A 178 18.18 -37.36 -22.63
N ASN A 179 18.82 -38.28 -21.90
CA ASN A 179 20.16 -38.77 -22.24
C ASN A 179 20.07 -39.79 -23.40
N TYR A 180 20.23 -39.35 -24.64
CA TYR A 180 20.35 -40.23 -25.79
C TYR A 180 21.75 -40.24 -26.39
N PHE A 181 22.25 -41.44 -26.68
CA PHE A 181 23.53 -41.81 -27.24
C PHE A 181 23.99 -40.87 -28.39
N GLY A 182 24.59 -39.74 -28.13
CA GLY A 182 25.50 -39.02 -29.02
C GLY A 182 24.97 -38.57 -30.37
N ILE A 183 23.66 -38.53 -30.62
CA ILE A 183 23.06 -38.03 -31.86
C ILE A 183 22.29 -36.77 -31.51
N ASN A 184 22.74 -35.64 -32.06
CA ASN A 184 22.07 -34.33 -31.97
C ASN A 184 20.76 -34.36 -32.79
N LEU A 185 19.72 -34.98 -32.24
CA LEU A 185 18.35 -34.73 -32.68
C LEU A 185 17.85 -33.56 -31.84
N ASN A 186 17.00 -32.68 -32.43
CA ASN A 186 16.37 -31.61 -31.64
C ASN A 186 15.74 -32.25 -30.36
N PRO A 187 16.33 -32.01 -29.19
CA PRO A 187 16.03 -32.86 -28.04
C PRO A 187 14.61 -32.70 -27.51
N CYS A 188 13.88 -31.65 -27.96
CA CYS A 188 12.51 -31.33 -27.55
C CYS A 188 11.52 -31.38 -28.73
N GLY A 189 11.87 -32.04 -29.80
CA GLY A 189 11.00 -32.21 -30.97
C GLY A 189 10.06 -33.41 -30.83
N PRO A 190 9.03 -33.52 -31.70
CA PRO A 190 7.99 -34.55 -31.60
C PRO A 190 8.47 -36.00 -31.80
N LEU A 191 9.73 -36.20 -32.14
CA LEU A 191 10.37 -37.52 -32.35
C LEU A 191 11.27 -37.92 -31.17
N ASP A 192 11.33 -37.17 -30.10
CA ASP A 192 12.26 -37.37 -28.99
C ASP A 192 11.64 -38.22 -27.86
N GLY A 193 11.90 -39.52 -27.94
CA GLY A 193 11.38 -40.49 -26.97
C GLY A 193 12.02 -40.45 -25.58
N GLY A 194 12.59 -39.33 -25.12
CA GLY A 194 13.29 -39.26 -23.85
C GLY A 194 13.34 -37.87 -23.21
N ALA A 195 12.74 -36.87 -23.83
CA ALA A 195 12.62 -35.54 -23.24
C ALA A 195 11.61 -35.54 -22.08
N ILE A 196 11.93 -34.80 -21.04
CA ILE A 196 11.01 -34.51 -19.92
C ILE A 196 10.38 -33.16 -20.20
N ILE A 197 9.06 -33.11 -20.29
CA ILE A 197 8.30 -31.88 -20.43
C ILE A 197 7.52 -31.66 -19.13
N THR A 198 7.73 -30.51 -18.51
CA THR A 198 6.96 -30.04 -17.36
C THR A 198 6.12 -28.85 -17.80
N GLU A 199 4.80 -28.95 -17.66
CA GLU A 199 3.87 -27.84 -17.86
C GLU A 199 3.60 -27.17 -16.51
N TYR A 200 3.58 -25.84 -16.47
CA TYR A 200 3.38 -25.07 -15.26
C TYR A 200 1.97 -24.47 -15.22
N THR A 201 1.44 -24.33 -14.01
CA THR A 201 0.09 -23.84 -13.78
C THR A 201 0.11 -22.33 -13.65
N HIS A 202 -0.61 -21.61 -14.51
CA HIS A 202 -0.82 -20.18 -14.40
C HIS A 202 -1.44 -19.81 -13.05
N HIS A 203 -1.13 -18.66 -12.53
CA HIS A 203 -1.39 -18.11 -11.19
C HIS A 203 -0.59 -18.79 -10.06
N ILE A 204 -0.30 -20.09 -10.15
CA ILE A 204 0.38 -20.85 -9.09
C ILE A 204 1.90 -20.90 -9.30
N ASP A 205 2.31 -21.29 -10.50
CA ASP A 205 3.73 -21.46 -10.86
C ASP A 205 4.30 -20.25 -11.58
N PHE A 206 3.45 -19.50 -12.28
CA PHE A 206 3.82 -18.25 -12.95
C PHE A 206 2.64 -17.29 -13.07
N VAL A 207 2.95 -15.99 -13.15
CA VAL A 207 1.99 -14.91 -13.48
C VAL A 207 2.60 -13.98 -14.52
N LEU A 208 1.77 -13.49 -15.44
CA LEU A 208 2.17 -12.39 -16.31
C LEU A 208 2.33 -11.11 -15.50
N GLN A 209 3.32 -10.31 -15.83
CA GLN A 209 3.48 -8.99 -15.26
C GLN A 209 2.70 -7.95 -16.07
N GLY A 210 2.41 -6.80 -15.50
CA GLY A 210 1.62 -5.77 -16.19
C GLY A 210 2.19 -5.39 -17.55
N TYR A 211 1.30 -5.24 -18.50
CA TYR A 211 1.61 -4.92 -19.89
C TYR A 211 2.52 -5.94 -20.61
N SER A 212 2.56 -7.18 -20.15
CA SER A 212 3.20 -8.28 -20.88
C SER A 212 2.74 -8.33 -22.34
N GLY A 213 3.64 -8.67 -23.25
CA GLY A 213 3.33 -8.74 -24.68
C GLY A 213 2.82 -10.10 -25.13
N THR A 214 2.42 -10.18 -26.42
CA THR A 214 1.91 -11.39 -27.10
C THR A 214 3.02 -12.09 -27.85
N ARG A 215 3.24 -13.38 -27.57
CA ARG A 215 4.14 -14.23 -28.37
C ARG A 215 3.86 -15.71 -28.12
N THR A 216 4.14 -16.51 -29.16
CA THR A 216 4.29 -17.96 -29.04
C THR A 216 5.74 -18.35 -29.33
N ILE A 217 6.34 -19.11 -28.41
CA ILE A 217 7.68 -19.70 -28.56
C ILE A 217 7.49 -21.20 -28.35
N GLY A 218 7.71 -21.99 -29.41
CA GLY A 218 7.71 -23.44 -29.37
C GLY A 218 9.12 -24.00 -29.17
N TYR A 219 9.21 -25.27 -28.80
CA TYR A 219 10.51 -25.93 -28.64
C TYR A 219 11.26 -26.04 -29.97
N GLU A 220 10.54 -26.10 -31.12
CA GLU A 220 11.09 -26.12 -32.48
C GLU A 220 11.76 -24.82 -32.88
N ASP A 221 11.44 -23.69 -32.24
CA ASP A 221 12.05 -22.39 -32.52
C ASP A 221 13.51 -22.33 -32.09
N ASN A 222 13.95 -23.28 -31.26
CA ASN A 222 15.31 -23.38 -30.73
C ASN A 222 15.81 -22.12 -30.03
N VAL A 223 14.89 -21.37 -29.38
CA VAL A 223 15.25 -20.19 -28.61
C VAL A 223 16.01 -20.64 -27.37
N VAL A 224 17.15 -20.02 -27.13
CA VAL A 224 17.97 -20.28 -25.94
C VAL A 224 17.57 -19.38 -24.80
N ILE A 225 17.88 -19.79 -23.57
CA ILE A 225 17.67 -19.02 -22.35
C ILE A 225 19.00 -18.39 -21.97
N THR A 226 19.00 -17.10 -21.70
CA THR A 226 20.19 -16.36 -21.23
C THR A 226 20.00 -15.99 -19.77
N ASP A 227 20.90 -16.45 -18.90
CA ASP A 227 20.96 -16.04 -17.50
C ASP A 227 21.49 -14.61 -17.42
N LEU A 228 20.68 -13.71 -16.93
CA LEU A 228 20.96 -12.27 -16.80
C LEU A 228 21.33 -11.87 -15.36
N GLY A 229 21.51 -12.86 -14.46
CA GLY A 229 21.78 -12.60 -13.05
C GLY A 229 20.66 -11.77 -12.42
N ASN A 230 21.02 -10.72 -11.68
CA ASN A 230 20.05 -9.78 -11.11
C ASN A 230 19.61 -8.66 -12.08
N GLY A 231 19.94 -8.78 -13.36
CA GLY A 231 19.57 -7.79 -14.37
C GLY A 231 20.40 -6.51 -14.37
N SER A 232 21.43 -6.39 -13.52
CA SER A 232 22.27 -5.17 -13.43
C SER A 232 23.44 -5.14 -14.40
N ASP A 233 23.93 -6.29 -14.87
CA ASP A 233 25.10 -6.39 -15.75
C ASP A 233 24.71 -6.21 -17.23
N GLU A 234 25.01 -5.04 -17.79
CA GLU A 234 24.71 -4.70 -19.19
C GLU A 234 25.48 -5.57 -20.20
N THR A 235 26.58 -6.22 -19.79
CA THR A 235 27.31 -7.12 -20.69
C THR A 235 26.52 -8.41 -20.96
N LEU A 236 25.77 -8.90 -19.97
CA LEU A 236 24.88 -10.03 -20.12
C LEU A 236 23.71 -9.68 -21.06
N TRP A 237 23.09 -8.51 -20.86
CA TRP A 237 22.03 -8.00 -21.73
C TRP A 237 22.48 -7.88 -23.19
N SER A 238 23.67 -7.37 -23.42
CA SER A 238 24.22 -7.21 -24.79
C SER A 238 24.40 -8.55 -25.53
N SER A 239 24.41 -9.68 -24.82
CA SER A 239 24.52 -11.02 -25.42
C SER A 239 23.17 -11.74 -25.55
N ALA A 240 22.07 -11.12 -25.10
CA ALA A 240 20.77 -11.76 -24.97
C ALA A 240 19.80 -11.48 -26.15
N GLU A 241 20.23 -10.81 -27.19
CA GLU A 241 19.39 -10.54 -28.39
C GLU A 241 18.80 -11.84 -28.96
N GLY A 242 17.47 -11.87 -29.14
CA GLY A 242 16.74 -13.02 -29.68
C GLY A 242 16.60 -14.21 -28.70
N THR A 243 16.92 -14.03 -27.42
CA THR A 243 16.84 -15.08 -26.40
C THR A 243 15.72 -14.82 -25.40
N ILE A 244 15.40 -15.81 -24.57
CA ILE A 244 14.58 -15.65 -23.36
C ILE A 244 15.51 -15.20 -22.23
N GLY A 245 15.30 -14.00 -21.71
CA GLY A 245 16.02 -13.50 -20.53
C GLY A 245 15.51 -14.14 -19.26
N PHE A 246 16.42 -14.65 -18.42
CA PHE A 246 16.12 -15.20 -17.11
C PHE A 246 16.80 -14.36 -16.03
N VAL A 247 16.00 -13.78 -15.13
CA VAL A 247 16.47 -12.75 -14.19
C VAL A 247 16.05 -13.10 -12.76
N TYR A 248 16.98 -12.95 -11.82
CA TYR A 248 16.67 -12.93 -10.38
C TYR A 248 16.42 -11.47 -9.97
N GLY A 249 15.18 -11.03 -10.13
CA GLY A 249 14.87 -9.62 -10.03
C GLY A 249 14.49 -9.15 -8.62
N PRO A 250 14.66 -7.85 -8.35
CA PRO A 250 14.23 -7.25 -7.08
C PRO A 250 12.71 -7.24 -6.90
N GLY A 251 11.93 -7.51 -7.96
CA GLY A 251 10.47 -7.35 -7.93
C GLY A 251 10.04 -5.90 -7.66
N GLY A 252 8.78 -5.60 -7.89
CA GLY A 252 8.21 -4.28 -7.68
C GLY A 252 8.15 -3.42 -8.95
N VAL A 253 7.27 -2.40 -8.93
CA VAL A 253 6.90 -1.62 -10.13
C VAL A 253 8.10 -0.99 -10.84
N SER A 254 8.97 -0.32 -10.09
CA SER A 254 10.16 0.33 -10.69
C SER A 254 11.16 -0.69 -11.24
N GLY A 255 11.38 -1.80 -10.51
CA GLY A 255 12.27 -2.87 -10.95
C GLY A 255 11.76 -3.57 -12.19
N ASN A 256 10.49 -3.92 -12.24
CA ASN A 256 9.83 -4.51 -13.41
C ASN A 256 9.89 -3.58 -14.61
N THR A 257 9.62 -2.29 -14.43
CA THR A 257 9.69 -1.28 -15.50
C THR A 257 11.09 -1.22 -16.12
N ASP A 258 12.12 -1.21 -15.28
CA ASP A 258 13.52 -1.16 -15.74
C ASP A 258 13.92 -2.42 -16.51
N LEU A 259 13.56 -3.61 -15.99
CA LEU A 259 13.82 -4.89 -16.65
C LEU A 259 13.08 -5.01 -17.98
N PHE A 260 11.81 -4.58 -18.05
CA PHE A 260 11.01 -4.63 -19.27
C PHE A 260 11.56 -3.71 -20.36
N ASN A 261 11.97 -2.49 -19.96
CA ASN A 261 12.63 -1.54 -20.85
C ASN A 261 13.98 -2.09 -21.39
N LYS A 262 14.78 -2.71 -20.53
CA LYS A 262 16.04 -3.36 -20.93
C LYS A 262 15.77 -4.51 -21.90
N ALA A 263 14.78 -5.37 -21.64
CA ALA A 263 14.42 -6.44 -22.55
C ALA A 263 14.11 -5.91 -23.94
N SER A 264 13.32 -4.84 -24.05
CA SER A 264 13.04 -4.16 -25.32
C SER A 264 14.30 -3.57 -25.96
N GLN A 265 15.11 -2.87 -25.18
CA GLN A 265 16.34 -2.21 -25.67
C GLN A 265 17.34 -3.20 -26.23
N TYR A 266 17.52 -4.36 -25.62
CA TYR A 266 18.52 -5.36 -26.01
C TYR A 266 17.98 -6.48 -26.91
N GLY A 267 16.71 -6.40 -27.32
CA GLY A 267 16.11 -7.36 -28.24
C GLY A 267 15.85 -8.74 -27.60
N VAL A 268 15.67 -8.80 -26.29
CA VAL A 268 15.21 -10.01 -25.60
C VAL A 268 13.76 -10.26 -26.01
N ILE A 269 13.43 -11.51 -26.35
CA ILE A 269 12.13 -11.83 -26.95
C ILE A 269 11.10 -12.36 -25.96
N ALA A 270 11.50 -12.70 -24.73
CA ALA A 270 10.66 -12.97 -23.58
C ALA A 270 11.48 -12.78 -22.30
N LEU A 271 10.85 -12.36 -21.22
CA LEU A 271 11.48 -12.13 -19.93
C LEU A 271 10.82 -12.98 -18.85
N ILE A 272 11.62 -13.79 -18.17
CA ILE A 272 11.22 -14.58 -17.01
C ILE A 272 11.95 -14.05 -15.78
N VAL A 273 11.20 -13.57 -14.80
CA VAL A 273 11.72 -13.05 -13.53
C VAL A 273 11.39 -14.03 -12.41
N VAL A 274 12.36 -14.33 -11.57
CA VAL A 274 12.17 -15.20 -10.41
C VAL A 274 11.59 -14.41 -9.26
N ALA A 275 10.53 -14.91 -8.65
CA ALA A 275 9.98 -14.34 -7.42
C ALA A 275 11.01 -14.47 -6.29
N THR A 276 11.47 -13.34 -5.76
CA THR A 276 12.41 -13.27 -4.63
C THR A 276 12.00 -12.18 -3.66
N ASN A 277 12.30 -12.38 -2.38
CA ASN A 277 11.93 -11.46 -1.33
C ASN A 277 12.79 -10.20 -1.22
N SER A 278 14.00 -10.19 -1.74
CA SER A 278 14.98 -9.18 -1.33
C SER A 278 15.91 -8.69 -2.41
N GLY A 279 15.63 -8.93 -3.69
CA GLY A 279 16.57 -8.59 -4.76
C GLY A 279 17.89 -9.36 -4.65
N SER A 280 17.84 -10.56 -4.11
CA SER A 280 18.98 -11.46 -4.00
C SER A 280 19.43 -11.95 -5.36
N ASP A 281 20.73 -12.09 -5.53
CA ASP A 281 21.37 -12.56 -6.78
C ASP A 281 21.19 -14.07 -7.01
N THR A 282 20.50 -14.78 -6.09
CA THR A 282 20.31 -16.25 -6.19
C THR A 282 18.93 -16.68 -5.74
N PRO A 283 18.31 -17.70 -6.37
CA PRO A 283 16.99 -18.21 -5.99
C PRO A 283 16.93 -18.80 -4.57
N ASN A 284 18.07 -19.11 -3.98
CA ASN A 284 18.19 -19.76 -2.67
C ASN A 284 18.46 -18.78 -1.53
N ASP A 285 18.69 -17.51 -1.80
CA ASP A 285 18.86 -16.49 -0.76
C ASP A 285 17.49 -15.90 -0.37
N ILE A 286 16.60 -16.77 0.05
CA ILE A 286 15.35 -16.39 0.68
C ILE A 286 15.75 -15.93 2.08
N SER A 287 15.88 -14.63 2.28
CA SER A 287 16.13 -14.07 3.61
C SER A 287 15.04 -14.53 4.59
N ASP A 288 15.35 -14.56 5.88
CA ASP A 288 14.41 -14.91 6.95
C ASP A 288 13.22 -13.92 7.04
N ASP A 289 13.25 -12.84 6.26
CA ASP A 289 12.13 -11.91 6.11
C ASP A 289 11.08 -12.56 5.20
N PRO A 290 9.85 -12.79 5.70
CA PRO A 290 8.76 -13.38 4.92
C PRO A 290 8.18 -12.38 3.91
N GLY A 291 8.99 -11.79 3.03
CA GLY A 291 8.47 -10.88 2.00
C GLY A 291 7.33 -11.49 1.17
N ASN A 292 6.78 -10.71 0.29
CA ASN A 292 5.49 -10.93 -0.39
C ASN A 292 5.36 -12.21 -1.23
N CYS A 293 6.41 -12.96 -1.48
CA CYS A 293 6.34 -14.17 -2.29
C CYS A 293 6.37 -15.47 -1.48
N LYS A 294 6.63 -15.41 -0.18
CA LYS A 294 6.84 -16.62 0.61
C LYS A 294 5.54 -17.18 1.19
N ILE A 295 5.27 -18.48 0.98
CA ILE A 295 4.17 -19.15 1.66
C ILE A 295 4.53 -19.30 3.13
N PRO A 296 3.72 -18.79 4.07
CA PRO A 296 4.01 -18.85 5.50
C PRO A 296 4.26 -20.26 6.01
N GLY A 297 5.31 -20.41 6.83
CA GLY A 297 5.71 -21.70 7.37
C GLY A 297 6.42 -22.64 6.38
N THR A 298 6.76 -22.14 5.20
CA THR A 298 7.50 -22.87 4.18
C THR A 298 8.67 -22.02 3.65
N ASP A 299 9.58 -22.66 2.90
CA ASP A 299 10.62 -21.93 2.14
C ASP A 299 10.19 -21.68 0.68
N ARG A 300 8.91 -21.89 0.36
CA ARG A 300 8.35 -21.75 -0.98
C ARG A 300 7.97 -20.30 -1.27
N CYS A 301 8.35 -19.82 -2.44
CA CYS A 301 8.04 -18.52 -2.98
C CYS A 301 7.07 -18.66 -4.16
N VAL A 302 5.93 -18.01 -4.10
CA VAL A 302 4.95 -18.00 -5.18
C VAL A 302 5.10 -16.72 -6.02
N PRO A 303 4.73 -16.76 -7.31
CA PRO A 303 4.79 -15.58 -8.16
C PRO A 303 3.72 -14.59 -7.73
N PHE A 304 4.06 -13.30 -7.79
CA PHE A 304 3.16 -12.20 -7.51
C PHE A 304 3.09 -11.25 -8.71
N PHE A 305 1.95 -10.60 -8.86
CA PHE A 305 1.77 -9.61 -9.90
C PHE A 305 2.40 -8.27 -9.48
N LYS A 306 3.02 -7.58 -10.43
CA LYS A 306 3.31 -6.15 -10.37
C LYS A 306 3.17 -5.54 -11.76
N THR A 307 2.61 -4.34 -11.80
CA THR A 307 2.52 -3.57 -13.03
C THR A 307 3.89 -3.00 -13.45
N VAL A 308 3.92 -2.37 -14.60
CA VAL A 308 5.02 -1.51 -15.06
C VAL A 308 4.51 -0.09 -15.24
N ILE A 309 5.37 0.90 -15.07
CA ILE A 309 5.02 2.30 -15.29
C ILE A 309 4.89 2.55 -16.78
N VAL A 310 3.69 2.94 -17.21
CA VAL A 310 3.40 3.29 -18.60
C VAL A 310 3.27 4.81 -18.71
N SER A 311 4.23 5.42 -19.40
CA SER A 311 4.19 6.86 -19.70
C SER A 311 3.43 7.17 -20.99
N GLU A 312 3.57 6.31 -21.99
CA GLU A 312 2.92 6.40 -23.30
C GLU A 312 2.67 5.01 -23.87
N LEU A 313 1.46 4.74 -24.37
CA LEU A 313 1.11 3.45 -25.00
C LEU A 313 2.10 3.03 -26.09
N SER A 314 2.57 3.99 -26.87
CA SER A 314 3.54 3.74 -27.95
C SER A 314 4.91 3.24 -27.49
N SER A 315 5.21 3.33 -26.19
CA SER A 315 6.48 2.86 -25.62
C SER A 315 6.43 1.43 -25.11
N ILE A 316 5.26 0.82 -25.07
CA ILE A 316 5.07 -0.54 -24.55
C ILE A 316 5.47 -1.57 -25.61
N PRO A 317 6.38 -2.52 -25.30
CA PRO A 317 6.65 -3.65 -26.19
C PRO A 317 5.41 -4.55 -26.30
N THR A 318 4.89 -4.72 -27.51
CA THR A 318 3.66 -5.53 -27.72
C THR A 318 3.93 -7.01 -27.94
N ASP A 319 5.20 -7.40 -28.07
CA ASP A 319 5.63 -8.73 -28.46
C ASP A 319 6.66 -9.39 -27.52
N ILE A 320 6.82 -8.85 -26.31
CA ILE A 320 7.72 -9.40 -25.27
C ILE A 320 6.87 -9.94 -24.12
N PRO A 321 6.64 -11.27 -24.02
CA PRO A 321 6.10 -11.85 -22.80
C PRO A 321 6.98 -11.50 -21.61
N PHE A 322 6.34 -11.01 -20.54
CA PHE A 322 6.98 -10.70 -19.29
C PHE A 322 6.25 -11.44 -18.15
N MET A 323 6.92 -12.36 -17.50
CA MET A 323 6.31 -13.20 -16.47
C MET A 323 7.21 -13.37 -15.26
N MET A 324 6.60 -13.48 -14.10
CA MET A 324 7.25 -13.87 -12.86
C MET A 324 6.95 -15.34 -12.57
N VAL A 325 7.96 -16.07 -12.13
CA VAL A 325 7.86 -17.51 -11.84
C VAL A 325 8.14 -17.81 -10.37
N SER A 326 7.56 -18.89 -9.87
CA SER A 326 7.82 -19.42 -8.54
C SER A 326 9.24 -19.96 -8.38
N ASP A 327 9.65 -20.20 -7.15
CA ASP A 327 10.90 -20.89 -6.82
C ASP A 327 10.99 -22.29 -7.40
N VAL A 328 9.84 -22.98 -7.55
CA VAL A 328 9.78 -24.33 -8.16
C VAL A 328 10.22 -24.27 -9.61
N VAL A 329 9.66 -23.37 -10.40
CA VAL A 329 10.01 -23.18 -11.81
C VAL A 329 11.47 -22.72 -11.92
N ALA A 330 11.87 -21.76 -11.09
CA ALA A 330 13.23 -21.24 -11.09
C ALA A 330 14.27 -22.31 -10.78
N ASN A 331 14.01 -23.15 -9.78
CA ASN A 331 14.91 -24.26 -9.42
C ASN A 331 14.99 -25.31 -10.55
N GLU A 332 13.89 -25.66 -11.20
CA GLU A 332 13.90 -26.62 -12.32
C GLU A 332 14.73 -26.08 -13.50
N ILE A 333 14.57 -24.80 -13.85
CA ILE A 333 15.38 -24.13 -14.89
C ILE A 333 16.86 -24.12 -14.50
N THR A 334 17.18 -23.74 -13.25
CA THR A 334 18.56 -23.65 -12.76
C THR A 334 19.25 -25.02 -12.68
N GLU A 335 18.54 -26.06 -12.20
CA GLU A 335 19.06 -27.43 -12.18
C GLU A 335 19.28 -27.98 -13.61
N ALA A 336 18.41 -27.62 -14.55
CA ALA A 336 18.58 -27.97 -15.93
C ALA A 336 19.85 -27.34 -16.51
N PHE A 337 20.13 -26.08 -16.20
CA PHE A 337 21.38 -25.39 -16.62
C PHE A 337 22.63 -26.02 -16.00
N ALA A 338 22.56 -26.47 -14.74
CA ALA A 338 23.70 -27.07 -14.06
C ALA A 338 24.02 -28.49 -14.60
N THR A 339 23.04 -29.20 -15.15
CA THR A 339 23.16 -30.62 -15.52
C THR A 339 23.19 -30.87 -17.00
N LYS A 340 22.78 -29.92 -17.83
CA LYS A 340 22.68 -29.98 -19.28
C LYS A 340 23.39 -28.81 -19.95
N ASP A 341 23.69 -28.95 -21.23
CA ASP A 341 24.06 -27.79 -22.05
C ASP A 341 22.83 -26.85 -22.11
N THR A 342 23.03 -25.59 -21.73
CA THR A 342 21.96 -24.56 -21.75
C THR A 342 21.35 -24.40 -23.14
N ASN A 343 22.09 -24.72 -24.19
CA ASN A 343 21.60 -24.71 -25.56
C ASN A 343 20.62 -25.83 -25.87
N ASP A 344 20.50 -26.85 -25.03
CA ASP A 344 19.63 -28.00 -25.25
C ASP A 344 18.30 -27.88 -24.48
N VAL A 345 18.24 -27.08 -23.39
CA VAL A 345 17.01 -26.80 -22.64
C VAL A 345 16.14 -25.83 -23.40
N ARG A 346 14.84 -26.09 -23.48
CA ARG A 346 13.87 -25.25 -24.21
C ARG A 346 12.72 -24.86 -23.29
N ILE A 347 12.28 -23.62 -23.44
CA ILE A 347 11.07 -23.10 -22.80
C ILE A 347 10.00 -22.93 -23.90
N GLY A 348 8.80 -23.44 -23.60
CA GLY A 348 7.59 -23.16 -24.36
C GLY A 348 6.82 -22.03 -23.69
N ILE A 349 6.47 -20.99 -24.46
CA ILE A 349 5.68 -19.85 -23.99
C ILE A 349 4.55 -19.60 -24.99
N THR A 350 3.34 -19.38 -24.48
CA THR A 350 2.24 -18.80 -25.27
C THR A 350 1.57 -17.73 -24.43
N THR A 351 1.51 -16.53 -24.96
CA THR A 351 0.78 -15.40 -24.39
C THR A 351 -0.04 -14.71 -25.48
N ASP A 352 -1.24 -14.27 -25.11
CA ASP A 352 -2.12 -13.47 -25.97
C ASP A 352 -2.69 -12.33 -25.11
N VAL A 353 -2.07 -11.16 -25.21
CA VAL A 353 -2.35 -10.00 -24.37
C VAL A 353 -2.47 -8.77 -25.28
N GLN A 354 -3.57 -8.07 -25.19
CA GLN A 354 -3.70 -6.73 -25.77
C GLN A 354 -3.20 -5.71 -24.75
N ASN A 355 -2.02 -5.13 -24.96
CA ASN A 355 -1.38 -4.22 -24.01
C ASN A 355 -1.14 -2.79 -24.53
N ASP A 356 -1.63 -2.47 -25.73
CA ASP A 356 -1.48 -1.18 -26.40
C ASP A 356 -2.81 -0.42 -26.56
N GLY A 357 -3.85 -0.82 -25.82
CA GLY A 357 -5.18 -0.25 -25.86
C GLY A 357 -5.52 0.65 -24.68
N GLU A 358 -6.64 1.36 -24.84
CA GLU A 358 -7.29 2.08 -23.74
C GLU A 358 -8.55 1.31 -23.30
N ARG A 359 -8.86 1.39 -22.00
CA ARG A 359 -10.07 0.81 -21.41
C ARG A 359 -10.66 1.76 -20.40
N ASP A 360 -11.96 1.65 -20.21
CA ASP A 360 -12.67 2.44 -19.21
C ASP A 360 -12.47 1.82 -17.82
N VAL A 361 -11.81 2.54 -16.93
CA VAL A 361 -11.83 2.28 -15.48
C VAL A 361 -12.95 3.09 -14.84
N ARG A 362 -13.62 2.53 -13.86
CA ARG A 362 -14.87 3.08 -13.32
C ARG A 362 -14.68 3.58 -11.91
N VAL A 363 -15.43 4.63 -11.58
CA VAL A 363 -15.46 5.26 -10.27
C VAL A 363 -16.93 5.40 -9.83
N PRO A 364 -17.51 4.35 -9.22
CA PRO A 364 -18.81 4.47 -8.59
C PRO A 364 -18.71 5.28 -7.30
N CYS A 365 -19.61 6.24 -7.12
CA CYS A 365 -19.71 7.06 -5.92
C CYS A 365 -21.14 7.08 -5.38
N GLY A 366 -21.26 7.18 -4.05
CA GLY A 366 -22.51 7.47 -3.34
C GLY A 366 -22.38 8.79 -2.59
N THR A 367 -23.37 9.69 -2.73
CA THR A 367 -23.36 11.00 -2.09
C THR A 367 -24.52 11.13 -1.10
N LEU A 368 -24.20 11.40 0.15
CA LEU A 368 -25.16 11.85 1.17
C LEU A 368 -25.06 13.37 1.28
N GLN A 369 -26.03 14.06 0.67
CA GLN A 369 -26.02 15.51 0.55
C GLN A 369 -26.14 16.20 1.92
N GLY A 370 -25.18 17.07 2.22
CA GLY A 370 -25.20 17.96 3.37
C GLY A 370 -25.86 19.30 3.12
N LYS A 371 -25.87 20.17 4.14
CA LYS A 371 -26.39 21.53 4.08
C LYS A 371 -25.40 22.52 3.46
N SER A 372 -24.10 22.20 3.52
CA SER A 372 -23.02 23.02 2.93
C SER A 372 -22.41 22.34 1.70
N ASP A 373 -21.65 23.12 0.94
CA ASP A 373 -20.89 22.61 -0.22
C ASP A 373 -19.58 21.90 0.18
N LYS A 374 -19.25 21.86 1.49
CA LYS A 374 -18.08 21.14 1.97
C LYS A 374 -18.29 19.64 1.93
N VAL A 375 -17.24 18.92 1.60
CA VAL A 375 -17.27 17.48 1.33
C VAL A 375 -16.27 16.75 2.23
N ILE A 376 -16.71 15.66 2.82
CA ILE A 376 -15.90 14.64 3.47
C ILE A 376 -15.94 13.43 2.55
N MET A 377 -14.78 12.94 2.13
CA MET A 377 -14.71 11.87 1.15
C MET A 377 -14.02 10.64 1.71
N LEU A 378 -14.56 9.46 1.36
CA LEU A 378 -14.01 8.16 1.76
C LEU A 378 -13.84 7.31 0.50
N GLY A 379 -12.76 6.52 0.44
CA GLY A 379 -12.57 5.61 -0.69
C GLY A 379 -11.58 4.49 -0.41
N GLY A 380 -11.67 3.44 -1.21
CA GLY A 380 -10.75 2.32 -1.37
C GLY A 380 -10.87 1.81 -2.80
N HIS A 381 -9.95 0.98 -3.27
CA HIS A 381 -10.05 0.49 -4.64
C HIS A 381 -10.85 -0.81 -4.72
N HIS A 382 -11.59 -0.98 -5.83
CA HIS A 382 -12.44 -2.14 -6.05
C HIS A 382 -11.91 -3.11 -7.11
N ASP A 383 -10.92 -2.69 -7.87
CA ASP A 383 -10.13 -3.59 -8.71
C ASP A 383 -9.19 -4.44 -7.84
N THR A 384 -8.63 -5.47 -8.42
CA THR A 384 -7.60 -6.32 -7.83
C THR A 384 -6.65 -6.74 -8.94
N VAL A 385 -5.48 -7.19 -8.57
CA VAL A 385 -4.62 -7.86 -9.54
C VAL A 385 -5.36 -9.03 -10.20
N TYR A 386 -5.10 -9.27 -11.48
CA TYR A 386 -5.87 -10.22 -12.27
C TYR A 386 -5.80 -11.67 -11.78
N ASN A 387 -4.74 -12.03 -11.04
CA ASN A 387 -4.43 -13.39 -10.59
C ASN A 387 -4.86 -13.68 -9.14
N SER A 388 -5.57 -12.78 -8.49
CA SER A 388 -5.96 -12.88 -7.07
C SER A 388 -7.43 -12.53 -6.84
N GLU A 389 -8.06 -13.16 -5.86
CA GLU A 389 -9.34 -12.71 -5.33
C GLU A 389 -9.24 -11.33 -4.69
N GLY A 390 -8.04 -10.97 -4.18
CA GLY A 390 -7.79 -9.70 -3.52
C GLY A 390 -8.66 -9.50 -2.29
N ALA A 391 -8.73 -10.50 -1.41
CA ALA A 391 -9.59 -10.42 -0.21
C ALA A 391 -9.10 -9.35 0.76
N VAL A 392 -7.77 -9.24 0.91
CA VAL A 392 -7.11 -8.21 1.70
C VAL A 392 -6.89 -6.96 0.86
N ASP A 393 -6.36 -7.11 -0.34
CA ASP A 393 -5.98 -6.06 -1.29
C ASP A 393 -6.93 -6.02 -2.51
N ASP A 394 -7.94 -5.13 -2.63
CA ASP A 394 -8.46 -4.27 -1.54
C ASP A 394 -9.97 -4.49 -1.36
N THR A 395 -10.40 -5.76 -1.44
CA THR A 395 -11.80 -6.08 -1.09
C THR A 395 -12.11 -5.66 0.35
N SER A 396 -11.10 -5.70 1.25
CA SER A 396 -11.25 -5.31 2.65
C SER A 396 -11.60 -3.82 2.80
N GLY A 397 -10.92 -2.96 2.08
CA GLY A 397 -11.19 -1.52 2.08
C GLY A 397 -12.51 -1.19 1.40
N THR A 398 -12.76 -1.74 0.20
CA THR A 398 -14.03 -1.53 -0.49
C THR A 398 -15.23 -2.00 0.35
N ALA A 399 -15.15 -3.17 1.01
CA ALA A 399 -16.22 -3.65 1.91
C ALA A 399 -16.40 -2.73 3.13
N THR A 400 -15.32 -2.16 3.65
CA THR A 400 -15.37 -1.17 4.73
C THR A 400 -16.08 0.10 4.28
N VAL A 401 -15.75 0.64 3.11
CA VAL A 401 -16.41 1.82 2.52
C VAL A 401 -17.90 1.58 2.29
N MET A 402 -18.28 0.38 1.80
CA MET A 402 -19.70 0.00 1.62
C MET A 402 -20.43 -0.03 2.95
N GLU A 403 -19.85 -0.63 3.99
CA GLU A 403 -20.45 -0.67 5.32
C GLU A 403 -20.62 0.74 5.89
N LEU A 404 -19.63 1.61 5.75
CA LEU A 404 -19.72 3.00 6.19
C LEU A 404 -20.80 3.77 5.45
N ALA A 405 -21.00 3.53 4.15
CA ALA A 405 -22.11 4.13 3.39
C ALA A 405 -23.47 3.79 4.02
N TYR A 406 -23.68 2.52 4.41
CA TYR A 406 -24.89 2.09 5.11
C TYR A 406 -25.05 2.78 6.48
N GLN A 407 -23.97 2.89 7.24
CA GLN A 407 -24.03 3.55 8.55
C GLN A 407 -24.34 5.04 8.41
N PHE A 408 -23.75 5.74 7.45
CA PHE A 408 -24.06 7.15 7.21
C PHE A 408 -25.52 7.35 6.77
N GLY A 409 -26.05 6.48 5.91
CA GLY A 409 -27.46 6.49 5.54
C GLY A 409 -28.39 6.26 6.73
N LYS A 410 -28.02 5.33 7.64
CA LYS A 410 -28.74 5.10 8.91
C LYS A 410 -28.70 6.32 9.80
N ILE A 411 -27.53 6.90 10.07
CA ILE A 411 -27.38 8.10 10.89
C ILE A 411 -28.20 9.26 10.32
N ALA A 412 -28.17 9.48 9.01
CA ALA A 412 -28.97 10.54 8.38
C ALA A 412 -30.47 10.36 8.58
N ASN A 413 -30.94 9.11 8.59
CA ASN A 413 -32.36 8.81 8.88
C ASN A 413 -32.74 9.05 10.35
N GLU A 414 -31.81 8.86 11.29
CA GLU A 414 -32.05 8.99 12.73
C GLU A 414 -31.81 10.42 13.23
N VAL A 415 -30.74 11.07 12.80
CA VAL A 415 -30.28 12.38 13.28
C VAL A 415 -30.66 13.51 12.32
N GLY A 416 -30.80 13.20 11.03
CA GLY A 416 -31.12 14.16 9.97
C GLY A 416 -29.93 14.50 9.08
N THR A 417 -30.13 15.46 8.18
CA THR A 417 -29.17 15.87 7.16
C THR A 417 -27.87 16.38 7.80
N PRO A 418 -26.69 15.89 7.38
CA PRO A 418 -25.41 16.35 7.90
C PRO A 418 -25.15 17.82 7.53
N GLU A 419 -24.25 18.48 8.25
CA GLU A 419 -23.80 19.83 7.92
C GLU A 419 -22.93 19.80 6.64
N HIS A 420 -22.02 18.82 6.54
CA HIS A 420 -21.15 18.64 5.38
C HIS A 420 -21.57 17.41 4.58
N THR A 421 -21.44 17.49 3.27
CA THR A 421 -21.72 16.36 2.36
C THR A 421 -20.73 15.23 2.62
N ILE A 422 -21.24 13.99 2.72
CA ILE A 422 -20.38 12.80 2.71
C ILE A 422 -20.42 12.19 1.31
N LYS A 423 -19.28 11.94 0.73
CA LYS A 423 -19.12 11.26 -0.56
C LYS A 423 -18.27 10.01 -0.37
N VAL A 424 -18.80 8.85 -0.70
CA VAL A 424 -18.09 7.58 -0.69
C VAL A 424 -17.85 7.16 -2.12
N CYS A 425 -16.60 6.85 -2.48
CA CYS A 425 -16.25 6.39 -3.82
C CYS A 425 -15.40 5.13 -3.74
N THR A 426 -15.36 4.37 -4.83
CA THR A 426 -14.37 3.32 -4.98
C THR A 426 -13.66 3.46 -6.33
N TRP A 427 -12.39 3.11 -6.34
CA TRP A 427 -11.49 3.37 -7.45
C TRP A 427 -11.28 2.11 -8.27
N GLY A 428 -11.35 2.21 -9.60
CA GLY A 428 -10.80 1.20 -10.50
C GLY A 428 -9.43 1.66 -10.98
N GLY A 429 -8.52 0.73 -11.25
CA GLY A 429 -7.21 1.02 -11.81
C GLY A 429 -6.17 1.47 -10.81
N GLU A 430 -6.32 1.13 -9.53
CA GLU A 430 -5.30 1.35 -8.51
C GLU A 430 -4.05 0.54 -8.85
N GLU A 431 -4.22 -0.76 -9.06
CA GLU A 431 -3.19 -1.78 -9.25
C GLU A 431 -2.30 -1.54 -10.47
N GLU A 432 -2.80 -0.85 -11.47
CA GLU A 432 -2.09 -0.52 -12.69
C GLU A 432 -1.58 0.92 -12.74
N GLY A 433 -1.72 1.68 -11.66
CA GLY A 433 -1.12 3.02 -11.52
C GLY A 433 -2.06 4.13 -11.08
N LEU A 434 -3.00 3.85 -10.19
CA LEU A 434 -3.93 4.82 -9.58
C LEU A 434 -4.83 5.52 -10.60
N TRP A 435 -5.19 4.82 -11.68
CA TRP A 435 -5.84 5.47 -12.84
C TRP A 435 -7.17 6.12 -12.50
N GLY A 436 -8.03 5.45 -11.70
CA GLY A 436 -9.35 5.97 -11.34
C GLY A 436 -9.28 7.17 -10.42
N SER A 437 -8.57 7.07 -9.32
CA SER A 437 -8.42 8.17 -8.36
C SER A 437 -7.71 9.37 -8.97
N LYS A 438 -6.64 9.13 -9.75
CA LYS A 438 -5.89 10.18 -10.45
C LYS A 438 -6.75 10.92 -11.47
N SER A 439 -7.46 10.18 -12.33
CA SER A 439 -8.34 10.79 -13.34
C SER A 439 -9.49 11.56 -12.70
N PHE A 440 -10.05 11.03 -11.62
CA PHE A 440 -11.10 11.69 -10.85
C PHE A 440 -10.60 12.99 -10.22
N VAL A 441 -9.45 12.95 -9.54
CA VAL A 441 -8.87 14.14 -8.91
C VAL A 441 -8.48 15.19 -9.94
N ASP A 442 -7.89 14.80 -11.06
CA ASP A 442 -7.54 15.72 -12.14
C ASP A 442 -8.79 16.39 -12.72
N PHE A 443 -9.87 15.64 -12.94
CA PHE A 443 -11.13 16.16 -13.49
C PHE A 443 -11.85 17.10 -12.50
N HIS A 444 -11.85 16.78 -11.21
CA HIS A 444 -12.52 17.54 -10.15
C HIS A 444 -11.58 18.46 -9.36
N SER A 445 -10.35 18.68 -9.83
CA SER A 445 -9.27 19.35 -9.05
C SER A 445 -9.69 20.66 -8.41
N ALA A 446 -10.38 21.54 -9.15
CA ALA A 446 -10.81 22.84 -8.63
C ALA A 446 -11.88 22.69 -7.53
N GLU A 447 -12.86 21.81 -7.72
CA GLU A 447 -13.91 21.56 -6.74
C GLU A 447 -13.33 20.95 -5.45
N LEU A 448 -12.41 19.99 -5.59
CA LEU A 448 -11.75 19.34 -4.45
C LEU A 448 -10.90 20.33 -3.65
N LYS A 449 -10.18 21.25 -4.31
CA LYS A 449 -9.42 22.31 -3.61
C LYS A 449 -10.31 23.25 -2.82
N ASP A 450 -11.48 23.58 -3.36
CA ASP A 450 -12.37 24.54 -2.74
C ASP A 450 -13.23 23.91 -1.63
N ASN A 451 -13.63 22.66 -1.80
CA ASN A 451 -14.70 22.05 -0.99
C ASN A 451 -14.29 20.83 -0.17
N LEU A 452 -13.26 20.07 -0.56
CA LEU A 452 -12.88 18.87 0.19
C LEU A 452 -12.25 19.26 1.54
N ILE A 453 -12.87 18.76 2.63
CA ILE A 453 -12.33 18.90 3.99
C ILE A 453 -11.19 17.90 4.17
N ILE A 454 -11.46 16.62 3.88
CA ILE A 454 -10.53 15.50 4.05
C ILE A 454 -10.95 14.32 3.17
N TYR A 455 -9.98 13.56 2.68
CA TYR A 455 -10.17 12.26 2.05
C TYR A 455 -9.67 11.15 2.97
N PHE A 456 -10.50 10.15 3.23
CA PHE A 456 -10.15 8.96 4.01
C PHE A 456 -9.83 7.79 3.06
N ASN A 457 -8.62 7.27 3.14
CA ASN A 457 -8.15 6.14 2.34
C ASN A 457 -8.30 4.82 3.10
N PHE A 458 -8.92 3.87 2.45
CA PHE A 458 -9.10 2.51 2.93
C PHE A 458 -8.44 1.55 1.94
N ASP A 459 -7.14 1.47 1.98
CA ASP A 459 -6.35 0.52 1.22
C ASP A 459 -5.65 -0.41 2.20
N MET A 460 -6.01 -1.69 2.14
CA MET A 460 -5.56 -2.74 3.04
C MET A 460 -5.73 -2.37 4.55
N PRO A 461 -6.91 -1.90 5.00
CA PRO A 461 -7.15 -1.58 6.41
C PRO A 461 -7.25 -2.82 7.31
N HIS A 462 -7.06 -3.98 6.74
CA HIS A 462 -7.30 -5.32 7.28
C HIS A 462 -6.07 -5.85 8.04
N VAL A 463 -6.32 -6.62 9.11
CA VAL A 463 -5.31 -7.41 9.83
C VAL A 463 -5.63 -8.88 9.65
N ASP A 464 -4.62 -9.69 9.32
CA ASP A 464 -4.77 -11.13 9.13
C ASP A 464 -5.46 -11.82 10.34
N ILE A 465 -6.22 -12.88 10.08
CA ILE A 465 -6.89 -13.65 11.15
C ILE A 465 -5.91 -14.31 12.11
N ASP A 466 -4.69 -14.61 11.67
CA ASP A 466 -3.62 -15.19 12.49
C ASP A 466 -2.75 -14.09 13.11
N LEU A 467 -3.27 -13.47 14.17
CA LEU A 467 -2.64 -12.35 14.86
C LEU A 467 -1.28 -12.69 15.52
N GLU A 468 -1.05 -13.97 15.83
CA GLU A 468 0.16 -14.39 16.57
C GLU A 468 1.38 -14.51 15.64
N THR A 469 1.20 -15.06 14.45
CA THR A 469 2.31 -15.33 13.52
C THR A 469 2.40 -14.31 12.39
N ARG A 470 1.31 -13.63 12.07
CA ARG A 470 1.21 -12.68 10.95
C ARG A 470 1.31 -11.22 11.39
N GLY A 471 1.11 -10.95 12.67
CA GLY A 471 1.07 -9.61 13.24
C GLY A 471 -0.34 -9.12 13.54
N ASN A 472 -0.43 -8.14 14.43
CA ASN A 472 -1.68 -7.61 14.95
C ASN A 472 -1.72 -6.07 14.94
N SER A 473 -0.88 -5.43 14.15
CA SER A 473 -0.79 -3.97 14.15
C SER A 473 -1.86 -3.32 13.26
N ILE A 474 -2.42 -2.23 13.77
CA ILE A 474 -3.26 -1.29 13.04
C ILE A 474 -2.60 0.08 13.16
N TRP A 475 -2.38 0.74 12.03
CA TRP A 475 -1.80 2.06 11.99
C TRP A 475 -2.75 3.05 11.32
N PHE A 476 -3.02 4.17 12.01
CA PHE A 476 -3.77 5.31 11.47
C PHE A 476 -2.78 6.42 11.11
N TYR A 477 -2.98 7.03 9.97
CA TYR A 477 -2.12 8.12 9.48
C TYR A 477 -2.94 9.29 8.94
N GLY A 478 -2.30 10.46 8.85
CA GLY A 478 -2.87 11.65 8.24
C GLY A 478 -1.79 12.68 7.96
N ASN A 479 -2.08 13.63 7.08
CA ASN A 479 -1.14 14.69 6.69
C ASN A 479 -1.38 16.03 7.42
N GLN A 480 -2.23 16.03 8.47
CA GLN A 480 -2.44 17.17 9.37
C GLN A 480 -2.34 16.69 10.82
N GLU A 481 -1.67 17.47 11.67
CA GLU A 481 -1.53 17.16 13.10
C GLU A 481 -2.89 17.14 13.81
N GLU A 482 -3.80 18.05 13.46
CA GLU A 482 -5.15 18.14 14.04
C GLU A 482 -5.96 16.86 13.80
N ASP A 483 -5.90 16.30 12.57
CA ASP A 483 -6.58 15.04 12.25
C ASP A 483 -6.05 13.86 13.09
N ILE A 484 -4.73 13.83 13.34
CA ILE A 484 -4.11 12.82 14.20
C ILE A 484 -4.54 12.95 15.66
N GLU A 485 -4.72 14.15 16.18
CA GLU A 485 -5.24 14.38 17.53
C GLU A 485 -6.67 13.85 17.65
N HIS A 486 -7.53 14.11 16.66
CA HIS A 486 -8.88 13.54 16.60
C HIS A 486 -8.86 12.01 16.54
N LEU A 487 -8.07 11.42 15.67
CA LEU A 487 -7.93 9.97 15.55
C LEU A 487 -7.45 9.33 16.86
N ALA A 488 -6.47 9.94 17.55
CA ALA A 488 -6.00 9.47 18.85
C ALA A 488 -7.11 9.49 19.90
N GLY A 489 -7.92 10.54 19.95
CA GLY A 489 -9.08 10.66 20.85
C GLY A 489 -10.15 9.60 20.58
N ILE A 490 -10.44 9.35 19.29
CA ILE A 490 -11.40 8.32 18.90
C ILE A 490 -10.88 6.92 19.23
N VAL A 491 -9.61 6.61 18.94
CA VAL A 491 -8.98 5.31 19.30
C VAL A 491 -9.08 5.08 20.80
N LYS A 492 -8.80 6.10 21.63
CA LYS A 492 -8.95 6.01 23.09
C LYS A 492 -10.39 5.69 23.49
N THR A 493 -11.37 6.36 22.89
CA THR A 493 -12.81 6.10 23.12
C THR A 493 -13.18 4.66 22.74
N PHE A 494 -12.65 4.16 21.61
CA PHE A 494 -12.81 2.76 21.20
C PHE A 494 -12.23 1.77 22.20
N GLN A 495 -11.01 2.01 22.69
CA GLN A 495 -10.34 1.17 23.68
C GLN A 495 -11.11 1.14 25.01
N GLU A 496 -11.69 2.25 25.42
CA GLU A 496 -12.51 2.34 26.65
C GLU A 496 -13.85 1.63 26.52
N GLN A 497 -14.51 1.72 25.37
CA GLN A 497 -15.85 1.17 25.15
C GLN A 497 -15.86 -0.28 24.66
N ARG A 498 -14.79 -0.74 23.97
CA ARG A 498 -14.67 -2.07 23.34
C ARG A 498 -13.33 -2.74 23.64
N PRO A 499 -12.94 -2.87 24.94
CA PRO A 499 -11.61 -3.35 25.30
C PRO A 499 -11.37 -4.81 24.90
N GLU A 500 -12.41 -5.66 24.85
CA GLU A 500 -12.31 -7.07 24.43
C GLU A 500 -11.91 -7.23 22.97
N THR A 501 -12.25 -6.28 22.10
CA THR A 501 -11.85 -6.27 20.70
C THR A 501 -10.50 -5.58 20.56
N THR A 502 -10.37 -4.35 21.05
CA THR A 502 -9.19 -3.51 20.80
C THR A 502 -7.91 -4.05 21.44
N ASN A 503 -8.00 -4.74 22.60
CA ASN A 503 -6.82 -5.32 23.27
C ASN A 503 -6.14 -6.46 22.50
N LYS A 504 -6.76 -6.98 21.43
CA LYS A 504 -6.15 -7.98 20.55
C LYS A 504 -5.14 -7.37 19.59
N TYR A 505 -5.25 -6.06 19.35
CA TYR A 505 -4.51 -5.34 18.32
C TYR A 505 -3.55 -4.32 18.91
N SER A 506 -2.40 -4.14 18.25
CA SER A 506 -1.45 -3.07 18.53
C SER A 506 -1.82 -1.85 17.68
N ILE A 507 -2.57 -0.92 18.27
CA ILE A 507 -3.09 0.25 17.56
C ILE A 507 -2.13 1.42 17.75
N SER A 508 -1.72 2.03 16.65
CA SER A 508 -0.86 3.20 16.61
C SER A 508 -1.38 4.24 15.63
N TRP A 509 -0.91 5.47 15.78
CA TRP A 509 -1.24 6.58 14.87
C TRP A 509 -0.04 7.49 14.70
N GLY A 510 0.00 8.20 13.58
CA GLY A 510 1.12 9.09 13.31
C GLY A 510 0.85 10.08 12.19
N TYR A 511 1.50 11.23 12.33
CA TYR A 511 1.53 12.27 11.32
C TYR A 511 2.46 11.84 10.17
N SER A 512 1.93 11.90 8.96
CA SER A 512 2.68 11.67 7.73
C SER A 512 2.66 12.98 6.93
N PRO A 513 3.73 13.79 6.99
CA PRO A 513 3.75 15.09 6.34
C PRO A 513 3.61 14.95 4.81
N SER A 514 2.94 15.93 4.19
CA SER A 514 2.71 15.96 2.75
C SER A 514 4.01 15.91 1.92
N ASP A 515 5.13 16.38 2.48
CA ASP A 515 6.45 16.34 1.82
C ASP A 515 6.96 14.91 1.60
N TYR A 516 6.60 13.97 2.47
CA TYR A 516 6.90 12.53 2.31
C TYR A 516 6.18 11.92 1.11
N ILE A 517 5.08 12.52 0.68
CA ILE A 517 4.18 12.02 -0.37
C ILE A 517 4.49 12.68 -1.73
N ILE A 518 5.17 13.83 -1.74
CA ILE A 518 5.50 14.58 -2.96
C ILE A 518 6.65 13.94 -3.77
N ASP A 519 7.50 13.14 -3.17
CA ASP A 519 8.69 12.54 -3.81
C ASP A 519 8.46 11.16 -4.46
N ASN A 520 7.20 10.81 -4.81
CA ASN A 520 6.79 9.51 -5.38
C ASN A 520 6.90 8.29 -4.42
N SER A 521 6.98 8.50 -3.12
CA SER A 521 6.93 7.40 -2.15
C SER A 521 5.50 6.97 -1.81
N CYS A 522 4.52 7.71 -2.28
CA CYS A 522 3.10 7.47 -2.14
C CYS A 522 2.63 6.40 -3.15
N ASN A 523 1.91 5.40 -2.69
CA ASN A 523 1.63 4.18 -3.45
C ASN A 523 0.17 3.70 -3.34
N SER A 524 -0.79 4.61 -3.11
CA SER A 524 -2.21 4.29 -3.04
C SER A 524 -3.07 5.50 -3.44
N ASP A 525 -4.38 5.33 -3.50
CA ASP A 525 -5.36 6.32 -4.00
C ASP A 525 -5.41 7.66 -3.24
N HIS A 526 -4.79 7.76 -2.07
CA HIS A 526 -4.61 9.06 -1.39
C HIS A 526 -3.58 9.97 -2.09
N CYS A 527 -2.69 9.42 -2.92
CA CYS A 527 -1.64 10.17 -3.60
C CYS A 527 -2.15 11.31 -4.46
N PRO A 528 -3.09 11.11 -5.39
CA PRO A 528 -3.62 12.18 -6.21
C PRO A 528 -4.23 13.32 -5.39
N PHE A 529 -4.89 13.00 -4.26
CA PHE A 529 -5.48 13.99 -3.37
C PHE A 529 -4.41 14.85 -2.69
N VAL A 530 -3.33 14.24 -2.19
CA VAL A 530 -2.21 14.98 -1.60
C VAL A 530 -1.52 15.84 -2.65
N GLN A 531 -1.26 15.30 -3.84
CA GLN A 531 -0.67 16.05 -4.95
C GLN A 531 -1.56 17.23 -5.38
N ASN A 532 -2.87 17.11 -5.23
CA ASN A 532 -3.82 18.19 -5.43
C ASN A 532 -3.81 19.22 -4.29
N GLY A 533 -3.16 18.94 -3.16
CA GLY A 533 -3.08 19.80 -1.97
C GLY A 533 -4.19 19.57 -0.95
N ASN A 534 -4.85 18.42 -0.97
CA ASN A 534 -5.92 18.08 -0.06
C ASN A 534 -5.40 17.40 1.23
N ASN A 535 -6.21 17.50 2.29
CA ASN A 535 -5.99 16.75 3.52
C ASN A 535 -6.40 15.29 3.32
N ILE A 536 -5.63 14.39 3.91
CA ILE A 536 -5.91 12.95 3.89
C ILE A 536 -5.73 12.33 5.28
N ALA A 537 -6.48 11.27 5.53
CA ALA A 537 -6.21 10.31 6.59
C ALA A 537 -6.47 8.90 6.07
N GLY A 538 -6.00 7.90 6.78
CA GLY A 538 -6.23 6.51 6.38
C GLY A 538 -5.82 5.53 7.47
N SER A 539 -5.98 4.26 7.17
CA SER A 539 -5.52 3.17 8.02
C SER A 539 -4.85 2.07 7.20
N TYR A 540 -3.92 1.38 7.83
CA TYR A 540 -3.25 0.21 7.29
C TYR A 540 -3.16 -0.88 8.36
N GLY A 541 -3.45 -2.12 7.97
CA GLY A 541 -3.33 -3.29 8.82
C GLY A 541 -2.11 -4.14 8.48
N SER A 542 -1.77 -5.09 9.34
CA SER A 542 -0.64 -6.00 9.15
C SER A 542 -1.07 -7.40 8.69
N GLY A 543 -0.12 -8.18 8.19
CA GLY A 543 -0.29 -9.61 7.93
C GLY A 543 -0.63 -9.99 6.49
N SER A 544 -0.46 -9.09 5.53
CA SER A 544 -0.73 -9.31 4.10
C SER A 544 0.44 -9.98 3.37
N TRP A 545 0.83 -11.18 3.79
CA TRP A 545 1.93 -11.92 3.14
C TRP A 545 1.56 -12.48 1.78
N GLU A 546 0.28 -12.64 1.52
CA GLU A 546 -0.29 -13.14 0.29
C GLU A 546 -0.46 -12.06 -0.79
N TYR A 547 -0.08 -10.83 -0.48
CA TYR A 547 -0.19 -9.66 -1.32
C TYR A 547 0.16 -9.93 -2.79
N HIS A 548 -0.77 -9.63 -3.70
CA HIS A 548 -0.65 -9.81 -5.15
C HIS A 548 -0.44 -11.26 -5.62
N THR A 549 -0.78 -12.24 -4.80
CA THR A 549 -0.70 -13.66 -5.14
C THR A 549 -2.09 -14.31 -5.13
N TYR A 550 -2.20 -15.49 -5.70
CA TYR A 550 -3.44 -16.29 -5.67
C TYR A 550 -3.85 -16.74 -4.25
N LEU A 551 -3.02 -16.47 -3.23
CA LEU A 551 -3.26 -16.84 -1.83
C LEU A 551 -4.00 -15.73 -1.06
N ASP A 552 -4.17 -14.54 -1.65
CA ASP A 552 -4.99 -13.48 -1.05
C ASP A 552 -6.46 -13.78 -1.27
N ASP A 553 -7.00 -14.66 -0.43
CA ASP A 553 -8.37 -15.17 -0.46
C ASP A 553 -9.11 -14.99 0.88
N MET A 554 -10.41 -15.31 0.91
CA MET A 554 -11.25 -15.16 2.10
C MET A 554 -10.83 -16.01 3.31
N SER A 555 -9.92 -16.98 3.16
CA SER A 555 -9.44 -17.79 4.31
C SER A 555 -8.63 -16.97 5.31
N ARG A 556 -8.11 -15.83 4.89
CA ARG A 556 -7.31 -14.89 5.69
C ARG A 556 -8.11 -13.71 6.22
N PHE A 557 -9.37 -13.58 5.81
CA PHE A 557 -10.20 -12.39 6.07
C PHE A 557 -10.66 -12.32 7.54
N ASN A 558 -10.37 -11.18 8.18
CA ASN A 558 -10.70 -10.88 9.56
C ASN A 558 -11.61 -9.63 9.64
N GLU A 559 -12.91 -9.86 9.60
CA GLU A 559 -13.92 -8.79 9.67
C GLU A 559 -13.91 -8.01 10.99
N GLU A 560 -13.37 -8.60 12.07
CA GLU A 560 -13.26 -7.90 13.35
C GLU A 560 -12.29 -6.73 13.25
N SER A 561 -11.17 -6.88 12.54
CA SER A 561 -10.20 -5.80 12.36
C SER A 561 -10.80 -4.61 11.61
N LEU A 562 -11.68 -4.86 10.64
CA LEU A 562 -12.39 -3.81 9.92
C LEU A 562 -13.34 -3.01 10.82
N SER A 563 -13.87 -3.63 11.88
CA SER A 563 -14.70 -2.92 12.87
C SER A 563 -13.93 -1.85 13.65
N ILE A 564 -12.61 -1.99 13.74
CA ILE A 564 -11.72 -1.00 14.36
C ILE A 564 -11.34 0.06 13.34
N THR A 565 -10.79 -0.33 12.20
CA THR A 565 -10.30 0.60 11.17
C THR A 565 -11.44 1.44 10.58
N GLY A 566 -12.51 0.79 10.13
CA GLY A 566 -13.73 1.43 9.64
C GLY A 566 -14.46 2.19 10.75
N GLY A 567 -14.53 1.62 11.95
CA GLY A 567 -15.16 2.26 13.10
C GLY A 567 -14.48 3.57 13.50
N VAL A 568 -13.14 3.61 13.56
CA VAL A 568 -12.37 4.82 13.93
C VAL A 568 -12.50 5.90 12.85
N LEU A 569 -12.18 5.58 11.59
CA LEU A 569 -12.25 6.56 10.50
C LEU A 569 -13.69 6.97 10.19
N GLY A 570 -14.65 6.03 10.26
CA GLY A 570 -16.06 6.31 10.10
C GLY A 570 -16.63 7.22 11.21
N THR A 571 -16.18 7.02 12.46
CA THR A 571 -16.53 7.93 13.59
C THR A 571 -15.99 9.33 13.34
N TYR A 572 -14.75 9.46 12.84
CA TYR A 572 -14.19 10.76 12.55
C TYR A 572 -14.93 11.44 11.39
N ALA A 573 -15.25 10.72 10.33
CA ALA A 573 -16.06 11.24 9.22
C ALA A 573 -17.45 11.69 9.69
N ALA A 574 -18.12 10.90 10.55
CA ALA A 574 -19.42 11.27 11.13
C ALA A 574 -19.32 12.50 12.04
N TYR A 575 -18.30 12.59 12.87
CA TYR A 575 -18.05 13.77 13.72
C TYR A 575 -17.85 15.04 12.87
N LEU A 576 -17.07 14.97 11.81
CA LEU A 576 -16.91 16.09 10.87
C LEU A 576 -18.23 16.47 10.17
N ALA A 577 -19.08 15.47 9.87
CA ALA A 577 -20.32 15.68 9.15
C ALA A 577 -21.47 16.22 10.00
N TRP A 578 -21.64 15.75 11.23
CA TRP A 578 -22.77 16.10 12.12
C TRP A 578 -22.34 16.86 13.37
N GLY A 579 -21.06 16.88 13.72
CA GLY A 579 -20.60 17.31 15.04
C GLY A 579 -20.83 16.22 16.09
N GLU A 580 -21.16 16.63 17.33
CA GLU A 580 -21.67 15.72 18.36
C GLU A 580 -23.13 15.35 18.04
N TRP A 581 -23.44 14.07 17.88
CA TRP A 581 -24.75 13.55 17.45
C TRP A 581 -25.25 12.38 18.32
#